data_165f770c916603abb38eb97c2a0f4c98
#
_entry.id   165f770c916603abb38eb97c2a0f4c98
#
_cell.length_a   1.000
_cell.length_b   1.000
_cell.length_c   1.000
_cell.angle_alpha   90.00
_cell.angle_beta   90.00
_cell.angle_gamma   90.00
#
_symmetry.space_group_name_H-M   'P 1'
#
loop_
_entity.id
_entity.type
_entity.pdbx_description
1 polymer ?
#
loop_
_entity_poly.entity_id
_entity_poly.type
_entity_poly.pdbx_seq_one_letter_code
_entity_poly.pdbx_strand_id
1 'polypeptide(L)'
;IRDRRPSRGLGDVYKRQVQNTQAPKIILRGITFSITFSGEFGPNGPYTLSCNGSHYDPTEISPEQIVFNDLIMLQNDDVNLDLLQGGTSIHQLTIQSIPAWVSILPPLIAIVLAFLTRSIVPALFTAIWFGAWSVNGLTVSGSFTGLLESFHVYVLNTIVDRDHAIITLFTFMLGGMVGIIYKNGGMHGIIHHLIKWANTPKKGQISIWIFGIVVFFDDYSNTLIVGNTSRMLCDKLRISKQKLAYIVDSTSAPIATIAVITTWIGFQVGIISDSVADIPQLSGSAYLLFLHSIPYSFYPFLAIFLVGLVVTTGRDFGHMLKAELNARQYQSITSKEQTDTNISVGDLTVKKNIPYRAINAVLPILTLVTTMVYFIFSSGEGNNLKEILGSADTFTALMHSTLLSALVAAGLSIGQRILTLNETFEAWYGGLKFMVMGMLVLILAWALADISKELHTADFIVASLGETIPMSILPATIFIIAAVTAFGTGSSWGVMAILMPLVIPLCWAVMEKIVGAGPENYHILYSTIACVLTGSVWADHCSPISDTTILTSMASGCELMEHVRTQLPYAIIAGIVALVLCTIPAGFGLPWWVLLGLGATSLALFIKTFGKSIDN
;
A
#
# COMPACT_ATOMS: atom_id res chain seq x y z
N ILE A 1 -20.98 -17.73 68.14
CA ILE A 1 -21.26 -18.53 66.94
C ILE A 1 -19.99 -18.54 66.09
N ARG A 2 -19.33 -19.69 66.03
CA ARG A 2 -18.02 -19.89 65.36
C ARG A 2 -18.19 -19.84 63.86
N ASP A 3 -17.53 -18.87 63.19
CA ASP A 3 -17.32 -18.82 61.75
C ASP A 3 -16.41 -20.00 61.31
N ARG A 4 -17.00 -21.00 60.67
CA ARG A 4 -16.24 -22.01 59.94
C ARG A 4 -15.87 -21.43 58.59
N ARG A 5 -14.65 -20.96 58.42
CA ARG A 5 -14.06 -20.73 57.12
C ARG A 5 -13.97 -22.07 56.38
N PRO A 6 -14.45 -22.18 55.14
CA PRO A 6 -14.24 -23.39 54.35
C PRO A 6 -12.71 -23.54 54.11
N SER A 7 -12.24 -24.78 54.26
CA SER A 7 -10.87 -25.15 53.93
C SER A 7 -10.63 -24.82 52.44
N ARG A 8 -9.67 -23.92 52.20
CA ARG A 8 -9.17 -23.70 50.83
C ARG A 8 -8.62 -25.02 50.33
N GLY A 9 -9.30 -25.64 49.37
CA GLY A 9 -8.82 -26.87 48.73
C GLY A 9 -7.51 -26.62 47.99
N LEU A 10 -6.65 -27.61 47.91
CA LEU A 10 -5.40 -27.60 47.14
C LEU A 10 -5.56 -27.06 45.71
N GLY A 11 -6.73 -27.25 45.08
CA GLY A 11 -7.05 -26.75 43.75
C GLY A 11 -7.11 -25.21 43.63
N ASP A 12 -7.42 -24.46 44.72
CA ASP A 12 -7.44 -22.99 44.70
C ASP A 12 -6.04 -22.38 44.83
N VAL A 13 -5.08 -23.14 45.39
CA VAL A 13 -3.67 -22.69 45.48
C VAL A 13 -2.99 -22.84 44.12
N TYR A 14 -3.27 -23.90 43.36
CA TYR A 14 -2.71 -24.12 42.03
C TYR A 14 -3.30 -23.16 40.97
N LYS A 15 -4.57 -22.80 41.07
CA LYS A 15 -5.21 -21.81 40.18
C LYS A 15 -4.61 -20.41 40.24
N ARG A 16 -3.81 -20.08 41.27
CA ARG A 16 -3.11 -18.81 41.41
C ARG A 16 -1.71 -18.81 40.80
N GLN A 17 -1.16 -19.95 40.41
CA GLN A 17 0.18 -20.05 39.82
C GLN A 17 0.22 -19.54 38.38
N VAL A 18 -0.77 -19.87 37.53
CA VAL A 18 -0.88 -19.36 36.18
C VAL A 18 -1.84 -18.18 36.17
N GLN A 19 -1.33 -16.99 35.88
CA GLN A 19 -2.11 -15.74 35.81
C GLN A 19 -2.55 -15.43 34.39
N ASN A 20 -1.71 -15.73 33.40
CA ASN A 20 -2.00 -15.52 31.98
C ASN A 20 -1.38 -16.64 31.15
N THR A 21 -1.99 -16.95 30.00
CA THR A 21 -1.48 -17.90 29.03
C THR A 21 -1.48 -17.23 27.66
N GLN A 22 -0.30 -17.12 27.06
CA GLN A 22 -0.15 -16.72 25.67
C GLN A 22 -0.05 -18.00 24.85
N ALA A 23 -1.10 -18.32 24.14
CA ALA A 23 -1.21 -19.46 23.24
C ALA A 23 -1.90 -19.01 21.94
N PRO A 24 -1.63 -19.67 20.79
CA PRO A 24 -2.34 -19.39 19.56
C PRO A 24 -3.83 -19.69 19.73
N LYS A 25 -4.72 -18.90 19.12
CA LYS A 25 -6.17 -19.17 19.13
C LYS A 25 -6.51 -20.45 18.39
N ILE A 26 -5.71 -20.80 17.40
CA ILE A 26 -5.85 -22.00 16.58
C ILE A 26 -4.48 -22.60 16.28
N ILE A 27 -4.40 -23.92 16.19
CA ILE A 27 -3.16 -24.63 15.87
C ILE A 27 -3.23 -25.15 14.44
N LEU A 28 -2.20 -24.83 13.64
CA LEU A 28 -2.03 -25.36 12.30
C LEU A 28 -1.35 -26.74 12.36
N ARG A 29 -1.98 -27.75 11.77
CA ARG A 29 -1.42 -29.12 11.76
C ARG A 29 -0.12 -29.16 10.96
N GLY A 30 0.91 -29.73 11.60
CA GLY A 30 2.23 -29.86 10.97
C GLY A 30 3.08 -28.59 10.97
N ILE A 31 2.59 -27.51 11.58
CA ILE A 31 3.34 -26.27 11.78
C ILE A 31 3.73 -26.17 13.25
N THR A 32 4.93 -25.68 13.52
CA THR A 32 5.42 -25.43 14.87
C THR A 32 4.71 -24.24 15.50
N PHE A 33 4.46 -24.31 16.80
CA PHE A 33 3.89 -23.23 17.60
C PHE A 33 4.54 -23.14 18.97
N SER A 34 4.36 -22.02 19.66
CA SER A 34 4.90 -21.78 20.99
C SER A 34 3.79 -21.44 21.99
N ILE A 35 4.01 -21.75 23.24
CA ILE A 35 3.10 -21.42 24.34
C ILE A 35 3.90 -20.86 25.50
N THR A 36 3.41 -19.75 26.07
CA THR A 36 3.99 -19.13 27.27
C THR A 36 2.95 -19.04 28.37
N PHE A 37 3.28 -19.61 29.50
CA PHE A 37 2.50 -19.47 30.73
C PHE A 37 3.18 -18.42 31.61
N SER A 38 2.44 -17.38 32.00
CA SER A 38 2.89 -16.32 32.89
C SER A 38 2.22 -16.46 34.26
N GLY A 39 2.98 -16.31 35.34
CA GLY A 39 2.49 -16.46 36.70
C GLY A 39 3.61 -16.52 37.73
N GLU A 40 3.33 -17.06 38.90
CA GLU A 40 4.33 -17.29 39.95
C GLU A 40 4.75 -18.77 39.95
N PHE A 41 5.95 -19.04 39.43
CA PHE A 41 6.49 -20.39 39.33
C PHE A 41 7.63 -20.62 40.32
N GLY A 42 7.53 -21.73 41.07
CA GLY A 42 8.58 -22.10 42.03
C GLY A 42 9.83 -22.66 41.31
N PRO A 43 11.05 -22.36 41.84
CA PRO A 43 12.30 -22.77 41.19
C PRO A 43 12.56 -24.31 41.20
N ASN A 44 11.80 -25.10 41.94
CA ASN A 44 12.08 -26.50 42.20
C ASN A 44 11.04 -27.50 41.64
N GLY A 45 10.27 -27.14 40.64
CA GLY A 45 9.29 -28.09 40.05
C GLY A 45 9.72 -28.59 38.68
N PRO A 46 9.70 -29.89 38.38
CA PRO A 46 9.71 -30.34 37.00
C PRO A 46 8.38 -29.94 36.36
N TYR A 47 8.42 -28.91 35.51
CA TYR A 47 7.28 -28.53 34.70
C TYR A 47 7.33 -29.29 33.39
N THR A 48 6.19 -29.83 32.97
CA THR A 48 6.05 -30.57 31.71
C THR A 48 4.73 -30.21 31.05
N LEU A 49 4.71 -30.00 29.75
CA LEU A 49 3.49 -29.78 28.99
C LEU A 49 3.05 -31.11 28.38
N SER A 50 1.87 -31.56 28.71
CA SER A 50 1.24 -32.69 28.05
C SER A 50 0.36 -32.20 26.92
N CYS A 51 0.65 -32.62 25.70
CA CYS A 51 -0.13 -32.36 24.49
C CYS A 51 -0.74 -33.66 23.98
N ASN A 52 -2.04 -33.88 24.14
CA ASN A 52 -2.72 -35.11 23.71
C ASN A 52 -1.97 -36.39 24.11
N GLY A 53 -1.35 -36.39 25.30
CA GLY A 53 -0.61 -37.55 25.84
C GLY A 53 0.90 -37.58 25.50
N SER A 54 1.39 -36.71 24.64
CA SER A 54 2.82 -36.50 24.44
C SER A 54 3.34 -35.46 25.45
N HIS A 55 4.54 -35.67 26.00
CA HIS A 55 5.13 -34.79 27.00
C HIS A 55 6.28 -33.97 26.41
N TYR A 56 6.29 -32.69 26.69
CA TYR A 56 7.31 -31.73 26.25
C TYR A 56 7.94 -31.03 27.45
N ASP A 57 9.24 -30.90 27.43
CA ASP A 57 9.98 -30.15 28.43
C ASP A 57 9.98 -28.67 28.07
N PRO A 58 9.97 -27.74 29.04
CA PRO A 58 10.01 -26.31 28.77
C PRO A 58 11.35 -25.91 28.15
N THR A 59 11.29 -24.98 27.19
CA THR A 59 12.48 -24.40 26.55
C THR A 59 13.14 -23.37 27.45
N GLU A 60 12.30 -22.63 28.19
CA GLU A 60 12.75 -21.61 29.16
C GLU A 60 11.90 -21.67 30.42
N ILE A 61 12.55 -21.51 31.59
CA ILE A 61 11.88 -21.42 32.89
C ILE A 61 12.42 -20.19 33.63
N SER A 62 11.52 -19.31 34.00
CA SER A 62 11.80 -18.20 34.92
C SER A 62 10.77 -18.16 36.07
N PRO A 63 11.02 -17.41 37.16
CA PRO A 63 10.03 -17.27 38.23
C PRO A 63 8.68 -16.70 37.78
N GLU A 64 8.66 -15.97 36.66
CA GLU A 64 7.48 -15.26 36.16
C GLU A 64 6.87 -15.93 34.92
N GLN A 65 7.60 -16.81 34.22
CA GLN A 65 7.11 -17.44 32.98
C GLN A 65 7.76 -18.79 32.68
N ILE A 66 6.99 -19.66 32.00
CA ILE A 66 7.46 -20.92 31.45
C ILE A 66 7.10 -20.91 29.95
N VAL A 67 8.10 -21.17 29.09
CA VAL A 67 7.97 -21.13 27.64
C VAL A 67 8.21 -22.53 27.06
N PHE A 68 7.34 -22.95 26.16
CA PHE A 68 7.46 -24.14 25.35
C PHE A 68 7.49 -23.73 23.87
N ASN A 69 8.61 -23.95 23.20
CA ASN A 69 8.80 -23.65 21.79
C ASN A 69 8.78 -24.94 20.93
N ASP A 70 8.63 -24.78 19.64
CA ASP A 70 8.73 -25.85 18.62
C ASP A 70 7.76 -27.04 18.85
N LEU A 71 6.59 -26.74 19.44
CA LEU A 71 5.54 -27.71 19.57
C LEU A 71 4.93 -28.00 18.20
N ILE A 72 4.73 -29.30 17.86
CA ILE A 72 4.12 -29.71 16.59
C ILE A 72 2.98 -30.71 16.81
N MET A 73 1.87 -30.50 16.11
CA MET A 73 0.71 -31.41 16.18
C MET A 73 0.36 -31.95 14.80
N LEU A 74 0.20 -33.27 14.71
CA LEU A 74 -0.11 -33.96 13.45
C LEU A 74 -1.54 -34.54 13.43
N GLN A 75 -2.20 -34.62 14.59
CA GLN A 75 -3.52 -35.28 14.74
C GLN A 75 -4.66 -34.35 14.33
N ASN A 76 -5.81 -34.95 13.96
CA ASN A 76 -6.99 -34.23 13.46
C ASN A 76 -7.91 -33.69 14.57
N ASP A 77 -7.61 -33.96 15.83
CA ASP A 77 -8.46 -33.62 16.98
C ASP A 77 -8.03 -32.28 17.60
N ASP A 78 -8.91 -31.71 18.40
CA ASP A 78 -8.58 -30.55 19.23
C ASP A 78 -7.40 -30.88 20.16
N VAL A 79 -6.55 -29.91 20.39
CA VAL A 79 -5.33 -30.06 21.16
C VAL A 79 -5.62 -29.76 22.63
N ASN A 80 -5.59 -30.82 23.44
CA ASN A 80 -5.68 -30.70 24.89
C ASN A 80 -4.28 -30.51 25.47
N LEU A 81 -4.04 -29.33 26.02
CA LEU A 81 -2.79 -28.90 26.62
C LEU A 81 -2.96 -28.94 28.14
N ASP A 82 -2.09 -29.64 28.81
CA ASP A 82 -2.11 -29.76 30.26
C ASP A 82 -0.72 -29.45 30.82
N LEU A 83 -0.59 -28.33 31.53
CA LEU A 83 0.63 -27.97 32.21
C LEU A 83 0.71 -28.75 33.52
N LEU A 84 1.72 -29.59 33.63
CA LEU A 84 1.97 -30.46 34.76
C LEU A 84 3.11 -29.93 35.63
N GLN A 85 2.97 -30.01 36.94
CA GLN A 85 4.04 -29.80 37.92
C GLN A 85 4.21 -31.07 38.76
N GLY A 86 5.33 -31.75 38.60
CA GLY A 86 5.56 -33.01 39.31
C GLY A 86 4.51 -34.09 39.01
N GLY A 87 3.95 -34.11 37.79
CA GLY A 87 2.91 -35.06 37.37
C GLY A 87 1.48 -34.61 37.75
N THR A 88 1.28 -33.50 38.44
CA THR A 88 -0.05 -32.97 38.79
C THR A 88 -0.43 -31.85 37.85
N SER A 89 -1.64 -31.90 37.29
CA SER A 89 -2.20 -30.86 36.41
C SER A 89 -2.41 -29.56 37.18
N ILE A 90 -1.84 -28.46 36.69
CA ILE A 90 -1.97 -27.12 37.27
C ILE A 90 -2.76 -26.17 36.38
N HIS A 91 -2.75 -26.38 35.06
CA HIS A 91 -3.53 -25.57 34.11
C HIS A 91 -3.88 -26.40 32.86
N GLN A 92 -5.13 -26.32 32.42
CA GLN A 92 -5.62 -27.02 31.22
C GLN A 92 -6.18 -26.00 30.22
N LEU A 93 -5.84 -26.22 28.95
CA LEU A 93 -6.30 -25.41 27.80
C LEU A 93 -6.63 -26.36 26.63
N THR A 94 -7.73 -26.11 25.96
CA THR A 94 -8.08 -26.81 24.73
C THR A 94 -8.07 -25.83 23.59
N ILE A 95 -7.28 -26.10 22.54
CA ILE A 95 -7.16 -25.25 21.35
C ILE A 95 -7.60 -26.06 20.13
N GLN A 96 -8.39 -25.42 19.27
CA GLN A 96 -8.84 -26.06 18.03
C GLN A 96 -7.68 -26.20 17.05
N SER A 97 -7.69 -27.28 16.26
CA SER A 97 -6.71 -27.49 15.19
C SER A 97 -7.38 -27.52 13.82
N ILE A 98 -6.74 -26.86 12.85
CA ILE A 98 -7.18 -26.88 11.45
C ILE A 98 -6.05 -27.35 10.53
N PRO A 99 -6.38 -27.86 9.32
CA PRO A 99 -5.37 -28.11 8.30
C PRO A 99 -4.60 -26.83 7.95
N ALA A 100 -3.27 -26.89 7.93
CA ALA A 100 -2.44 -25.70 7.74
C ALA A 100 -2.73 -24.94 6.44
N TRP A 101 -3.08 -25.63 5.35
CA TRP A 101 -3.42 -24.99 4.07
C TRP A 101 -4.67 -24.09 4.13
N VAL A 102 -5.53 -24.25 5.13
CA VAL A 102 -6.72 -23.38 5.31
C VAL A 102 -6.30 -21.94 5.62
N SER A 103 -5.16 -21.76 6.28
CA SER A 103 -4.65 -20.44 6.66
C SER A 103 -4.40 -19.50 5.47
N ILE A 104 -4.06 -20.04 4.28
CA ILE A 104 -3.82 -19.23 3.08
C ILE A 104 -5.12 -18.91 2.31
N LEU A 105 -6.23 -19.56 2.64
CA LEU A 105 -7.48 -19.36 1.90
C LEU A 105 -8.04 -17.94 2.01
N PRO A 106 -8.06 -17.26 3.17
CA PRO A 106 -8.59 -15.89 3.24
C PRO A 106 -7.93 -14.95 2.21
N PRO A 107 -6.60 -14.77 2.17
CA PRO A 107 -5.99 -13.92 1.15
C PRO A 107 -6.20 -14.43 -0.29
N LEU A 108 -6.22 -15.75 -0.52
CA LEU A 108 -6.54 -16.29 -1.84
C LEU A 108 -7.98 -16.01 -2.26
N ILE A 109 -8.94 -16.13 -1.34
CA ILE A 109 -10.36 -15.77 -1.59
C ILE A 109 -10.46 -14.30 -1.95
N ALA A 110 -9.75 -13.40 -1.22
CA ALA A 110 -9.72 -11.98 -1.55
C ALA A 110 -9.24 -11.75 -2.99
N ILE A 111 -8.12 -12.36 -3.39
CA ILE A 111 -7.56 -12.22 -4.74
C ILE A 111 -8.52 -12.77 -5.81
N VAL A 112 -9.00 -14.02 -5.63
CA VAL A 112 -9.85 -14.69 -6.60
C VAL A 112 -11.19 -13.97 -6.77
N LEU A 113 -11.84 -13.58 -5.66
CA LEU A 113 -13.10 -12.85 -5.73
C LEU A 113 -12.92 -11.44 -6.30
N ALA A 114 -11.86 -10.72 -5.93
CA ALA A 114 -11.57 -9.41 -6.52
C ALA A 114 -11.39 -9.52 -8.04
N PHE A 115 -10.69 -10.55 -8.50
CA PHE A 115 -10.52 -10.84 -9.94
C PHE A 115 -11.86 -11.17 -10.63
N LEU A 116 -12.68 -12.04 -10.03
CA LEU A 116 -13.95 -12.48 -10.63
C LEU A 116 -15.03 -11.39 -10.61
N THR A 117 -15.14 -10.66 -9.49
CA THR A 117 -16.20 -9.67 -9.28
C THR A 117 -15.81 -8.28 -9.72
N ARG A 118 -14.53 -8.02 -9.97
CA ARG A 118 -13.96 -6.69 -10.22
C ARG A 118 -14.32 -5.69 -9.11
N SER A 119 -14.45 -6.18 -7.88
CA SER A 119 -14.82 -5.38 -6.72
C SER A 119 -14.02 -5.85 -5.50
N ILE A 120 -13.17 -4.95 -5.00
CA ILE A 120 -12.24 -5.27 -3.91
C ILE A 120 -12.92 -5.35 -2.55
N VAL A 121 -13.90 -4.48 -2.27
CA VAL A 121 -14.55 -4.38 -0.94
C VAL A 121 -15.32 -5.65 -0.59
N PRO A 122 -16.23 -6.18 -1.44
CA PRO A 122 -16.89 -7.45 -1.16
C PRO A 122 -15.91 -8.64 -1.07
N ALA A 123 -14.84 -8.61 -1.86
CA ALA A 123 -13.82 -9.66 -1.87
C ALA A 123 -13.06 -9.71 -0.53
N LEU A 124 -12.58 -8.57 -0.04
CA LEU A 124 -11.94 -8.44 1.27
C LEU A 124 -12.89 -8.85 2.40
N PHE A 125 -14.12 -8.36 2.38
CA PHE A 125 -15.10 -8.71 3.42
C PHE A 125 -15.40 -10.20 3.46
N THR A 126 -15.56 -10.85 2.31
CA THR A 126 -15.78 -12.31 2.23
C THR A 126 -14.56 -13.08 2.73
N ALA A 127 -13.35 -12.60 2.45
CA ALA A 127 -12.12 -13.19 2.94
C ALA A 127 -11.99 -13.09 4.48
N ILE A 128 -12.33 -11.92 5.04
CA ILE A 128 -12.38 -11.68 6.49
C ILE A 128 -13.38 -12.64 7.14
N TRP A 129 -14.60 -12.74 6.58
CA TRP A 129 -15.60 -13.67 7.08
C TRP A 129 -15.13 -15.12 7.05
N PHE A 130 -14.54 -15.58 5.94
CA PHE A 130 -14.02 -16.95 5.83
C PHE A 130 -12.88 -17.18 6.84
N GLY A 131 -12.00 -16.21 7.02
CA GLY A 131 -10.93 -16.27 8.02
C GLY A 131 -11.47 -16.38 9.45
N ALA A 132 -12.44 -15.53 9.82
CA ALA A 132 -13.11 -15.59 11.11
C ALA A 132 -13.86 -16.93 11.31
N TRP A 133 -14.48 -17.45 10.26
CA TRP A 133 -15.07 -18.79 10.30
C TRP A 133 -14.02 -19.88 10.53
N SER A 134 -12.85 -19.75 9.92
CA SER A 134 -11.74 -20.70 10.10
C SER A 134 -11.20 -20.66 11.54
N VAL A 135 -11.08 -19.49 12.14
CA VAL A 135 -10.72 -19.31 13.57
C VAL A 135 -11.77 -19.94 14.49
N ASN A 136 -13.05 -19.97 14.10
CA ASN A 136 -14.15 -20.64 14.80
C ASN A 136 -14.30 -22.13 14.43
N GLY A 137 -13.23 -22.78 13.92
CA GLY A 137 -13.13 -24.22 13.71
C GLY A 137 -13.95 -24.78 12.55
N LEU A 138 -14.37 -23.93 11.58
CA LEU A 138 -15.12 -24.29 10.37
C LEU A 138 -16.47 -25.00 10.65
N THR A 139 -17.06 -24.80 11.82
CA THR A 139 -18.38 -25.34 12.17
C THR A 139 -19.51 -24.53 11.54
N VAL A 140 -20.71 -25.10 11.41
CA VAL A 140 -21.89 -24.38 10.87
C VAL A 140 -22.25 -23.20 11.78
N SER A 141 -22.23 -23.37 13.09
CA SER A 141 -22.44 -22.27 14.06
C SER A 141 -21.30 -21.24 13.97
N GLY A 142 -20.07 -21.69 13.81
CA GLY A 142 -18.88 -20.85 13.63
C GLY A 142 -18.96 -19.96 12.40
N SER A 143 -19.63 -20.38 11.33
CA SER A 143 -19.87 -19.53 10.15
C SER A 143 -20.68 -18.27 10.48
N PHE A 144 -21.76 -18.43 11.26
CA PHE A 144 -22.58 -17.31 11.70
C PHE A 144 -21.85 -16.42 12.73
N THR A 145 -21.21 -17.05 13.72
CA THR A 145 -20.38 -16.32 14.70
C THR A 145 -19.27 -15.55 13.99
N GLY A 146 -18.53 -16.17 13.07
CA GLY A 146 -17.48 -15.53 12.29
C GLY A 146 -17.97 -14.37 11.43
N LEU A 147 -19.22 -14.44 10.91
CA LEU A 147 -19.80 -13.31 10.19
C LEU A 147 -19.99 -12.08 11.11
N LEU A 148 -20.48 -12.30 12.32
CA LEU A 148 -20.66 -11.22 13.29
C LEU A 148 -19.31 -10.69 13.79
N GLU A 149 -18.35 -11.57 14.07
CA GLU A 149 -16.99 -11.24 14.50
C GLU A 149 -16.22 -10.47 13.43
N SER A 150 -16.45 -10.72 12.15
CA SER A 150 -15.84 -9.96 11.06
C SER A 150 -16.05 -8.45 11.23
N PHE A 151 -17.22 -8.04 11.70
CA PHE A 151 -17.54 -6.63 11.92
C PHE A 151 -17.19 -6.17 13.34
N HIS A 152 -17.68 -6.91 14.31
CA HIS A 152 -17.66 -6.51 15.72
C HIS A 152 -16.26 -6.72 16.37
N VAL A 153 -15.45 -7.64 15.87
CA VAL A 153 -14.08 -7.85 16.37
C VAL A 153 -13.07 -7.24 15.38
N TYR A 154 -12.96 -7.80 14.20
CA TYR A 154 -11.86 -7.46 13.29
C TYR A 154 -11.96 -6.03 12.73
N VAL A 155 -13.08 -5.66 12.09
CA VAL A 155 -13.25 -4.30 11.54
C VAL A 155 -13.28 -3.24 12.64
N LEU A 156 -13.95 -3.52 13.78
CA LEU A 156 -14.02 -2.55 14.86
C LEU A 156 -12.65 -2.31 15.51
N ASN A 157 -11.88 -3.35 15.78
CA ASN A 157 -10.56 -3.22 16.40
C ASN A 157 -9.62 -2.38 15.53
N THR A 158 -9.66 -2.56 14.20
CA THR A 158 -8.85 -1.75 13.28
C THR A 158 -9.22 -0.27 13.31
N ILE A 159 -10.50 0.07 13.50
CA ILE A 159 -10.95 1.47 13.58
C ILE A 159 -10.55 2.10 14.93
N VAL A 160 -10.55 1.32 15.99
CA VAL A 160 -10.23 1.78 17.36
C VAL A 160 -8.72 1.91 17.57
N ASP A 161 -7.91 1.27 16.75
CA ASP A 161 -6.46 1.40 16.82
C ASP A 161 -6.01 2.86 16.61
N ARG A 162 -5.08 3.32 17.46
CA ARG A 162 -4.65 4.72 17.47
C ARG A 162 -3.93 5.12 16.20
N ASP A 163 -3.06 4.27 15.68
CA ASP A 163 -2.24 4.59 14.52
C ASP A 163 -3.08 4.55 13.24
N HIS A 164 -4.02 3.60 13.15
CA HIS A 164 -5.03 3.55 12.08
C HIS A 164 -5.94 4.79 12.09
N ALA A 165 -6.35 5.25 13.27
CA ALA A 165 -7.14 6.48 13.40
C ALA A 165 -6.35 7.72 12.95
N ILE A 166 -5.06 7.82 13.29
CA ILE A 166 -4.18 8.92 12.84
C ILE A 166 -4.03 8.89 11.31
N ILE A 167 -3.78 7.72 10.72
CA ILE A 167 -3.68 7.55 9.26
C ILE A 167 -4.97 7.98 8.56
N THR A 168 -6.13 7.61 9.13
CA THR A 168 -7.44 7.99 8.61
C THR A 168 -7.63 9.51 8.62
N LEU A 169 -7.35 10.16 9.76
CA LEU A 169 -7.47 11.62 9.90
C LEU A 169 -6.52 12.37 8.98
N PHE A 170 -5.25 11.94 8.92
CA PHE A 170 -4.26 12.51 8.02
C PHE A 170 -4.72 12.43 6.56
N THR A 171 -5.17 11.25 6.10
CA THR A 171 -5.60 11.02 4.72
C THR A 171 -6.81 11.91 4.38
N PHE A 172 -7.78 12.03 5.28
CA PHE A 172 -8.93 12.91 5.08
C PHE A 172 -8.54 14.40 5.07
N MET A 173 -7.62 14.84 5.94
CA MET A 173 -7.12 16.22 5.94
C MET A 173 -6.39 16.55 4.64
N LEU A 174 -5.56 15.63 4.16
CA LEU A 174 -4.82 15.81 2.90
C LEU A 174 -5.78 15.88 1.70
N GLY A 175 -6.73 14.94 1.61
CA GLY A 175 -7.77 14.98 0.58
C GLY A 175 -8.59 16.27 0.61
N GLY A 176 -8.97 16.72 1.80
CA GLY A 176 -9.68 17.99 1.98
C GLY A 176 -8.86 19.21 1.56
N MET A 177 -7.57 19.27 1.89
CA MET A 177 -6.65 20.31 1.41
C MET A 177 -6.62 20.35 -0.13
N VAL A 178 -6.49 19.21 -0.77
CA VAL A 178 -6.49 19.07 -2.23
C VAL A 178 -7.80 19.60 -2.82
N GLY A 179 -8.94 19.25 -2.22
CA GLY A 179 -10.26 19.75 -2.62
C GLY A 179 -10.35 21.29 -2.59
N ILE A 180 -9.82 21.93 -1.54
CA ILE A 180 -9.78 23.40 -1.44
C ILE A 180 -8.88 24.00 -2.55
N ILE A 181 -7.67 23.45 -2.73
CA ILE A 181 -6.72 23.92 -3.76
C ILE A 181 -7.31 23.78 -5.17
N TYR A 182 -8.09 22.72 -5.40
CA TYR A 182 -8.79 22.52 -6.66
C TYR A 182 -9.87 23.58 -6.89
N LYS A 183 -10.81 23.75 -5.95
CA LYS A 183 -11.95 24.67 -6.07
C LYS A 183 -11.53 26.14 -6.16
N ASN A 184 -10.44 26.53 -5.46
CA ASN A 184 -9.93 27.91 -5.48
C ASN A 184 -9.10 28.26 -6.73
N GLY A 185 -8.90 27.30 -7.65
CA GLY A 185 -8.17 27.51 -8.91
C GLY A 185 -6.66 27.66 -8.75
N GLY A 186 -6.09 27.27 -7.61
CA GLY A 186 -4.63 27.32 -7.36
C GLY A 186 -3.84 26.53 -8.39
N MET A 187 -4.30 25.31 -8.74
CA MET A 187 -3.67 24.48 -9.75
C MET A 187 -3.76 25.09 -11.14
N HIS A 188 -4.88 25.74 -11.50
CA HIS A 188 -5.01 26.49 -12.75
C HIS A 188 -4.02 27.66 -12.84
N GLY A 189 -3.66 28.27 -11.70
CA GLY A 189 -2.63 29.29 -11.63
C GLY A 189 -1.24 28.76 -12.02
N ILE A 190 -0.88 27.55 -11.59
CA ILE A 190 0.39 26.90 -11.99
C ILE A 190 0.39 26.65 -13.50
N ILE A 191 -0.70 26.09 -14.03
CA ILE A 191 -0.84 25.79 -15.45
C ILE A 191 -0.70 27.03 -16.32
N HIS A 192 -1.32 28.13 -15.93
CA HIS A 192 -1.27 29.37 -16.70
C HIS A 192 0.17 29.85 -16.98
N HIS A 193 1.10 29.61 -16.06
CA HIS A 193 2.51 29.90 -16.24
C HIS A 193 3.20 28.91 -17.18
N LEU A 194 2.88 27.62 -17.09
CA LEU A 194 3.48 26.59 -17.94
C LEU A 194 3.03 26.68 -19.41
N ILE A 195 1.75 26.95 -19.65
CA ILE A 195 1.19 27.06 -21.03
C ILE A 195 1.80 28.19 -21.81
N LYS A 196 2.19 29.31 -21.18
CA LYS A 196 2.84 30.44 -21.86
C LYS A 196 4.14 30.06 -22.57
N TRP A 197 4.84 29.04 -22.07
CA TRP A 197 6.07 28.52 -22.67
C TRP A 197 5.83 27.52 -23.81
N ALA A 198 4.65 26.88 -23.86
CA ALA A 198 4.30 25.79 -24.77
C ALA A 198 3.81 26.34 -26.13
N ASN A 199 4.73 26.68 -27.03
CA ASN A 199 4.42 27.19 -28.39
C ASN A 199 4.65 26.18 -29.53
N THR A 200 5.20 25.01 -29.24
CA THR A 200 5.39 23.90 -30.19
C THR A 200 4.84 22.61 -29.60
N PRO A 201 4.50 21.60 -30.42
CA PRO A 201 4.02 20.31 -29.93
C PRO A 201 4.98 19.66 -28.93
N LYS A 202 6.28 19.69 -29.21
CA LYS A 202 7.31 19.17 -28.31
C LYS A 202 7.31 19.92 -26.96
N LYS A 203 7.32 21.25 -26.96
CA LYS A 203 7.25 22.05 -25.71
C LYS A 203 5.91 21.83 -24.98
N GLY A 204 4.81 21.63 -25.73
CA GLY A 204 3.51 21.28 -25.17
C GLY A 204 3.55 19.97 -24.40
N GLN A 205 4.07 18.91 -25.00
CA GLN A 205 4.21 17.61 -24.34
C GLN A 205 5.14 17.68 -23.13
N ILE A 206 6.28 18.37 -23.22
CA ILE A 206 7.20 18.58 -22.09
C ILE A 206 6.51 19.37 -20.96
N SER A 207 5.72 20.41 -21.29
CA SER A 207 4.97 21.18 -20.30
C SER A 207 3.94 20.32 -19.55
N ILE A 208 3.23 19.42 -20.26
CA ILE A 208 2.27 18.49 -19.67
C ILE A 208 2.98 17.50 -18.75
N TRP A 209 4.12 16.94 -19.19
CA TRP A 209 4.93 16.02 -18.40
C TRP A 209 5.46 16.69 -17.12
N ILE A 210 6.04 17.88 -17.20
CA ILE A 210 6.50 18.65 -16.02
C ILE A 210 5.30 18.95 -15.10
N PHE A 211 4.16 19.31 -15.67
CA PHE A 211 2.97 19.61 -14.89
C PHE A 211 2.46 18.36 -14.15
N GLY A 212 2.44 17.18 -14.79
CA GLY A 212 2.13 15.93 -14.14
C GLY A 212 3.09 15.63 -12.97
N ILE A 213 4.40 15.90 -13.13
CA ILE A 213 5.38 15.74 -12.02
C ILE A 213 5.10 16.73 -10.88
N VAL A 214 4.70 17.96 -11.17
CA VAL A 214 4.41 18.99 -10.14
C VAL A 214 3.16 18.65 -9.33
N VAL A 215 2.20 17.97 -9.93
CA VAL A 215 0.95 17.51 -9.27
C VAL A 215 1.16 16.12 -8.64
N PHE A 216 2.22 15.93 -7.88
CA PHE A 216 2.66 14.64 -7.33
C PHE A 216 1.84 14.13 -6.15
N PHE A 217 1.08 14.99 -5.49
CA PHE A 217 0.50 14.74 -4.16
C PHE A 217 -0.73 13.82 -4.18
N ASP A 218 -1.36 13.60 -5.35
CA ASP A 218 -2.53 12.74 -5.51
C ASP A 218 -2.73 12.34 -6.98
N ASP A 219 -2.93 11.07 -7.25
CA ASP A 219 -3.04 10.50 -8.60
C ASP A 219 -4.34 10.88 -9.30
N TYR A 220 -5.49 10.84 -8.60
CA TYR A 220 -6.78 11.25 -9.17
C TYR A 220 -6.79 12.74 -9.50
N SER A 221 -6.28 13.57 -8.59
CA SER A 221 -6.14 15.01 -8.82
C SER A 221 -5.18 15.30 -9.98
N ASN A 222 -4.06 14.59 -10.06
CA ASN A 222 -3.12 14.67 -11.18
C ASN A 222 -3.87 14.41 -12.49
N THR A 223 -4.51 13.25 -12.57
CA THR A 223 -5.24 12.81 -13.76
C THR A 223 -6.29 13.84 -14.22
N LEU A 224 -7.13 14.28 -13.31
CA LEU A 224 -8.23 15.20 -13.65
C LEU A 224 -7.73 16.62 -13.98
N ILE A 225 -6.79 17.14 -13.21
CA ILE A 225 -6.27 18.49 -13.39
C ILE A 225 -5.44 18.55 -14.68
N VAL A 226 -4.43 17.69 -14.78
CA VAL A 226 -3.50 17.71 -15.92
C VAL A 226 -4.23 17.31 -17.21
N GLY A 227 -5.05 16.27 -17.16
CA GLY A 227 -5.81 15.77 -18.30
C GLY A 227 -6.76 16.85 -18.86
N ASN A 228 -7.70 17.31 -18.05
CA ASN A 228 -8.73 18.27 -18.52
C ASN A 228 -8.14 19.60 -19.01
N THR A 229 -7.18 20.15 -18.26
CA THR A 229 -6.64 21.49 -18.60
C THR A 229 -5.71 21.46 -19.80
N SER A 230 -5.05 20.32 -20.06
CA SER A 230 -4.15 20.19 -21.21
C SER A 230 -4.85 19.87 -22.51
N ARG A 231 -6.15 19.52 -22.52
CA ARG A 231 -6.92 19.22 -23.76
C ARG A 231 -6.83 20.35 -24.78
N MET A 232 -7.18 21.57 -24.37
CA MET A 232 -7.17 22.72 -25.27
C MET A 232 -5.76 23.01 -25.82
N LEU A 233 -4.72 22.78 -25.00
CA LEU A 233 -3.34 22.91 -25.43
C LEU A 233 -3.00 21.86 -26.51
N CYS A 234 -3.41 20.60 -26.29
CA CYS A 234 -3.20 19.50 -27.23
C CYS A 234 -3.92 19.75 -28.55
N ASP A 235 -5.18 20.19 -28.53
CA ASP A 235 -5.94 20.53 -29.74
C ASP A 235 -5.26 21.67 -30.53
N LYS A 236 -4.82 22.73 -29.86
CA LYS A 236 -4.10 23.84 -30.47
C LYS A 236 -2.76 23.43 -31.08
N LEU A 237 -2.02 22.56 -30.41
CA LEU A 237 -0.69 22.14 -30.83
C LEU A 237 -0.68 20.85 -31.67
N ARG A 238 -1.85 20.29 -31.98
CA ARG A 238 -2.03 19.04 -32.74
C ARG A 238 -1.29 17.84 -32.08
N ILE A 239 -1.43 17.72 -30.77
CA ILE A 239 -0.99 16.57 -30.00
C ILE A 239 -2.18 15.61 -29.88
N SER A 240 -1.97 14.32 -30.07
CA SER A 240 -3.04 13.33 -29.97
C SER A 240 -3.59 13.20 -28.54
N LYS A 241 -4.87 12.89 -28.40
CA LYS A 241 -5.49 12.64 -27.10
C LYS A 241 -4.91 11.41 -26.43
N GLN A 242 -4.50 10.41 -27.21
CA GLN A 242 -3.79 9.22 -26.77
C GLN A 242 -2.44 9.58 -26.13
N LYS A 243 -1.69 10.51 -26.73
CA LYS A 243 -0.42 10.99 -26.15
C LYS A 243 -0.65 11.78 -24.87
N LEU A 244 -1.68 12.62 -24.83
CA LEU A 244 -2.07 13.30 -23.60
C LEU A 244 -2.37 12.30 -22.50
N ALA A 245 -3.23 11.31 -22.77
CA ALA A 245 -3.58 10.28 -21.83
C ALA A 245 -2.35 9.51 -21.32
N TYR A 246 -1.45 9.10 -22.23
CA TYR A 246 -0.20 8.43 -21.85
C TYR A 246 0.70 9.26 -20.92
N ILE A 247 0.87 10.55 -21.21
CA ILE A 247 1.69 11.43 -20.34
C ILE A 247 1.05 11.58 -18.96
N VAL A 248 -0.26 11.79 -18.92
CA VAL A 248 -1.02 11.97 -17.66
C VAL A 248 -0.98 10.72 -16.81
N ASP A 249 -1.32 9.57 -17.36
CA ASP A 249 -1.37 8.30 -16.65
C ASP A 249 0.01 7.90 -16.09
N SER A 250 1.06 8.06 -16.91
CA SER A 250 2.44 7.78 -16.49
C SER A 250 2.99 8.76 -15.44
N THR A 251 2.35 9.89 -15.20
CA THR A 251 2.72 10.87 -14.17
C THR A 251 1.74 10.93 -13.00
N SER A 252 0.73 10.07 -12.96
CA SER A 252 -0.22 9.97 -11.85
C SER A 252 0.22 8.90 -10.83
N ALA A 253 -0.29 7.68 -10.89
CA ALA A 253 0.03 6.60 -9.97
C ALA A 253 1.55 6.30 -9.84
N PRO A 254 2.35 6.30 -10.94
CA PRO A 254 3.79 6.11 -10.79
C PRO A 254 4.49 7.16 -9.92
N ILE A 255 4.09 8.42 -10.00
CA ILE A 255 4.67 9.47 -9.13
C ILE A 255 4.12 9.37 -7.71
N ALA A 256 2.81 9.18 -7.54
CA ALA A 256 2.19 9.07 -6.23
C ALA A 256 2.80 7.95 -5.37
N THR A 257 3.24 6.85 -6.00
CA THR A 257 3.85 5.70 -5.32
C THR A 257 5.24 5.97 -4.76
N ILE A 258 6.05 6.83 -5.40
CA ILE A 258 7.45 7.08 -5.01
C ILE A 258 7.65 8.42 -4.31
N ALA A 259 6.67 9.30 -4.34
CA ALA A 259 6.78 10.60 -3.71
C ALA A 259 6.59 10.47 -2.18
N VAL A 260 7.44 11.17 -1.45
CA VAL A 260 7.55 11.04 0.01
C VAL A 260 6.41 11.67 0.80
N ILE A 261 5.54 12.43 0.15
CA ILE A 261 4.35 13.07 0.77
C ILE A 261 3.22 13.09 -0.26
N THR A 262 2.33 12.11 -0.20
CA THR A 262 1.18 11.97 -1.10
C THR A 262 -0.04 11.47 -0.33
N THR A 263 -1.21 11.43 -0.97
CA THR A 263 -2.38 10.74 -0.43
C THR A 263 -2.15 9.23 -0.24
N TRP A 264 -1.19 8.66 -0.98
CA TRP A 264 -0.84 7.24 -0.91
C TRP A 264 0.05 6.89 0.27
N ILE A 265 0.83 7.84 0.82
CA ILE A 265 1.82 7.52 1.84
C ILE A 265 1.21 6.97 3.13
N GLY A 266 0.06 7.52 3.55
CA GLY A 266 -0.65 7.01 4.72
C GLY A 266 -1.06 5.56 4.55
N PHE A 267 -1.58 5.22 3.37
CA PHE A 267 -1.93 3.85 3.01
C PHE A 267 -0.69 2.95 2.98
N GLN A 268 0.35 3.32 2.24
CA GLN A 268 1.55 2.51 2.05
C GLN A 268 2.29 2.28 3.37
N VAL A 269 2.51 3.33 4.16
CA VAL A 269 3.19 3.24 5.45
C VAL A 269 2.33 2.51 6.48
N GLY A 270 0.99 2.69 6.43
CA GLY A 270 0.07 1.98 7.29
C GLY A 270 0.12 0.47 7.12
N ILE A 271 0.02 -0.03 5.89
CA ILE A 271 0.12 -1.48 5.62
C ILE A 271 1.53 -2.05 5.90
N ILE A 272 2.60 -1.26 5.72
CA ILE A 272 3.95 -1.66 6.11
C ILE A 272 4.05 -1.74 7.63
N SER A 273 3.52 -0.75 8.37
CA SER A 273 3.54 -0.71 9.84
C SER A 273 2.91 -1.96 10.45
N ASP A 274 1.72 -2.32 9.99
CA ASP A 274 1.05 -3.54 10.45
C ASP A 274 1.81 -4.81 10.11
N SER A 275 2.41 -4.83 8.92
CA SER A 275 3.13 -6.01 8.43
C SER A 275 4.43 -6.27 9.20
N VAL A 276 5.01 -5.26 9.85
CA VAL A 276 6.25 -5.39 10.66
C VAL A 276 5.99 -5.42 12.16
N ALA A 277 4.75 -5.23 12.60
CA ALA A 277 4.43 -5.10 14.03
C ALA A 277 4.88 -6.31 14.87
N ASP A 278 4.84 -7.51 14.29
CA ASP A 278 5.25 -8.76 14.95
C ASP A 278 6.73 -9.13 14.70
N ILE A 279 7.51 -8.25 14.06
CA ILE A 279 8.93 -8.48 13.77
C ILE A 279 9.75 -7.50 14.62
N PRO A 280 10.21 -7.88 15.83
CA PRO A 280 10.87 -6.96 16.77
C PRO A 280 12.13 -6.29 16.19
N GLN A 281 12.84 -7.00 15.30
CA GLN A 281 14.05 -6.51 14.63
C GLN A 281 13.76 -5.39 13.61
N LEU A 282 12.52 -5.32 13.10
CA LEU A 282 12.02 -4.28 12.19
C LEU A 282 11.18 -3.21 12.89
N SER A 283 11.11 -3.21 14.22
CA SER A 283 10.32 -2.27 15.05
C SER A 283 10.73 -0.79 14.93
N GLY A 284 11.57 -0.46 13.95
CA GLY A 284 11.85 0.89 13.50
C GLY A 284 10.66 1.52 12.75
N SER A 285 10.80 2.79 12.36
CA SER A 285 9.77 3.53 11.64
C SER A 285 9.40 2.85 10.31
N ALA A 286 8.15 2.44 10.14
CA ALA A 286 7.60 1.93 8.86
C ALA A 286 7.81 2.93 7.71
N TYR A 287 7.78 4.22 8.03
CA TYR A 287 8.13 5.29 7.10
C TYR A 287 9.58 5.19 6.60
N LEU A 288 10.51 4.83 7.49
CA LEU A 288 11.91 4.62 7.10
C LEU A 288 12.07 3.41 6.17
N LEU A 289 11.35 2.31 6.43
CA LEU A 289 11.32 1.15 5.54
C LEU A 289 10.78 1.53 4.15
N PHE A 290 9.70 2.31 4.11
CA PHE A 290 9.18 2.87 2.87
C PHE A 290 10.22 3.73 2.15
N LEU A 291 10.87 4.67 2.83
CA LEU A 291 11.92 5.51 2.23
C LEU A 291 13.08 4.67 1.66
N HIS A 292 13.51 3.62 2.35
CA HIS A 292 14.55 2.71 1.86
C HIS A 292 14.08 1.85 0.68
N SER A 293 12.78 1.60 0.53
CA SER A 293 12.23 0.86 -0.61
C SER A 293 12.14 1.71 -1.89
N ILE A 294 12.02 3.05 -1.78
CA ILE A 294 11.90 3.95 -2.93
C ILE A 294 13.00 3.72 -3.99
N PRO A 295 14.30 3.62 -3.66
CA PRO A 295 15.36 3.38 -4.65
C PRO A 295 15.18 2.11 -5.48
N TYR A 296 14.45 1.13 -4.97
CA TYR A 296 14.13 -0.14 -5.64
C TYR A 296 12.81 -0.09 -6.42
N SER A 297 12.12 1.04 -6.43
CA SER A 297 10.88 1.26 -7.19
C SER A 297 11.18 1.51 -8.68
N PHE A 298 11.84 0.55 -9.32
CA PHE A 298 12.39 0.69 -10.67
C PHE A 298 11.33 1.04 -11.71
N TYR A 299 10.16 0.39 -11.67
CA TYR A 299 9.14 0.62 -12.68
C TYR A 299 8.64 2.07 -12.74
N PRO A 300 8.21 2.73 -11.67
CA PRO A 300 7.80 4.13 -11.69
C PRO A 300 8.88 5.07 -12.24
N PHE A 301 10.13 4.90 -11.78
CA PHE A 301 11.23 5.73 -12.29
C PHE A 301 11.46 5.54 -13.78
N LEU A 302 11.44 4.30 -14.27
CA LEU A 302 11.64 4.00 -15.68
C LEU A 302 10.44 4.42 -16.54
N ALA A 303 9.22 4.33 -16.04
CA ALA A 303 8.01 4.80 -16.73
C ALA A 303 8.04 6.32 -16.91
N ILE A 304 8.31 7.08 -15.84
CA ILE A 304 8.44 8.53 -15.88
C ILE A 304 9.59 8.96 -16.81
N PHE A 305 10.73 8.28 -16.72
CA PHE A 305 11.88 8.51 -17.60
C PHE A 305 11.54 8.24 -19.07
N LEU A 306 10.84 7.14 -19.36
CA LEU A 306 10.45 6.78 -20.72
C LEU A 306 9.53 7.84 -21.35
N VAL A 307 8.54 8.34 -20.60
CA VAL A 307 7.73 9.47 -21.07
C VAL A 307 8.61 10.70 -21.34
N GLY A 308 9.48 11.07 -20.39
CA GLY A 308 10.42 12.18 -20.55
C GLY A 308 11.29 12.02 -21.80
N LEU A 309 11.77 10.79 -22.07
CA LEU A 309 12.56 10.48 -23.24
C LEU A 309 11.74 10.61 -24.54
N VAL A 310 10.53 10.08 -24.57
CA VAL A 310 9.63 10.15 -25.73
C VAL A 310 9.27 11.60 -26.06
N VAL A 311 8.86 12.39 -25.06
CA VAL A 311 8.46 13.81 -25.31
C VAL A 311 9.64 14.72 -25.66
N THR A 312 10.85 14.42 -25.15
CA THR A 312 12.06 15.21 -25.46
C THR A 312 12.69 14.83 -26.78
N THR A 313 12.64 13.58 -27.20
CA THR A 313 13.18 13.11 -28.49
C THR A 313 12.22 13.31 -29.64
N GLY A 314 10.88 13.41 -29.37
CA GLY A 314 9.85 13.45 -30.39
C GLY A 314 9.74 12.14 -31.17
N ARG A 315 10.11 11.00 -30.54
CA ARG A 315 10.10 9.67 -31.16
C ARG A 315 9.05 8.79 -30.53
N ASP A 316 8.26 8.16 -31.36
CA ASP A 316 7.23 7.19 -30.98
C ASP A 316 7.32 5.89 -31.77
N PHE A 317 6.62 4.88 -31.30
CA PHE A 317 6.52 3.60 -32.01
C PHE A 317 5.10 3.02 -31.92
N GLY A 318 4.82 1.99 -32.73
CA GLY A 318 3.57 1.25 -32.70
C GLY A 318 2.32 2.10 -32.96
N HIS A 319 1.29 1.90 -32.13
CA HIS A 319 0.00 2.58 -32.29
C HIS A 319 0.07 4.06 -31.89
N MET A 320 0.92 4.43 -30.94
CA MET A 320 1.10 5.81 -30.53
C MET A 320 1.67 6.67 -31.66
N LEU A 321 2.65 6.15 -32.42
CA LEU A 321 3.19 6.83 -33.60
C LEU A 321 2.08 7.12 -34.62
N LYS A 322 1.20 6.15 -34.88
CA LYS A 322 0.08 6.36 -35.80
C LYS A 322 -0.89 7.43 -35.29
N ALA A 323 -1.20 7.42 -33.99
CA ALA A 323 -2.07 8.41 -33.37
C ALA A 323 -1.50 9.82 -33.48
N GLU A 324 -0.20 10.01 -33.22
CA GLU A 324 0.48 11.31 -33.35
C GLU A 324 0.56 11.78 -34.81
N LEU A 325 0.89 10.92 -35.77
CA LEU A 325 0.90 11.29 -37.18
C LEU A 325 -0.48 11.72 -37.65
N ASN A 326 -1.54 10.99 -37.26
CA ASN A 326 -2.91 11.36 -37.59
C ASN A 326 -3.28 12.74 -37.01
N ALA A 327 -2.92 13.00 -35.73
CA ALA A 327 -3.21 14.30 -35.09
C ALA A 327 -2.49 15.48 -35.79
N ARG A 328 -1.29 15.22 -36.38
CA ARG A 328 -0.56 16.24 -37.15
C ARG A 328 -1.17 16.52 -38.51
N GLN A 329 -1.69 15.46 -39.20
CA GLN A 329 -2.21 15.56 -40.56
C GLN A 329 -3.66 16.06 -40.65
N TYR A 330 -4.53 15.58 -39.72
CA TYR A 330 -5.93 15.92 -39.76
C TYR A 330 -6.27 16.95 -38.67
N GLN A 331 -6.78 18.11 -39.08
CA GLN A 331 -7.48 18.99 -38.14
C GLN A 331 -8.68 18.23 -37.61
N SER A 332 -8.81 18.05 -36.31
CA SER A 332 -9.94 17.31 -35.75
C SER A 332 -11.24 17.99 -36.13
N ILE A 333 -12.02 17.35 -37.01
CA ILE A 333 -13.35 17.78 -37.49
C ILE A 333 -14.38 17.68 -36.33
N THR A 334 -13.99 17.17 -35.18
CA THR A 334 -14.85 16.81 -34.04
C THR A 334 -14.99 17.89 -32.98
N SER A 335 -14.82 19.18 -33.33
CA SER A 335 -15.01 20.27 -32.34
C SER A 335 -16.46 20.76 -32.18
N LYS A 336 -17.48 20.09 -32.75
CA LYS A 336 -18.88 20.56 -32.68
C LYS A 336 -19.84 19.75 -31.81
N GLU A 337 -19.45 18.60 -31.26
CA GLU A 337 -20.32 17.78 -30.40
C GLU A 337 -19.65 17.32 -29.08
N GLN A 338 -18.70 18.07 -28.58
CA GLN A 338 -18.31 17.84 -27.19
C GLN A 338 -19.18 18.73 -26.30
N THR A 339 -20.30 18.16 -25.87
CA THR A 339 -20.93 18.53 -24.62
C THR A 339 -19.84 18.87 -23.61
N ASP A 340 -19.95 20.05 -22.98
CA ASP A 340 -19.21 20.45 -21.77
C ASP A 340 -19.41 19.37 -20.68
N THR A 341 -18.80 18.22 -20.86
CA THR A 341 -18.56 17.30 -19.76
C THR A 341 -17.43 17.95 -18.96
N ASN A 342 -17.77 18.96 -18.19
CA ASN A 342 -17.05 19.28 -16.97
C ASN A 342 -17.10 18.01 -16.14
N ILE A 343 -16.12 17.10 -16.33
CA ILE A 343 -15.93 15.97 -15.43
C ILE A 343 -15.52 16.66 -14.12
N SER A 344 -16.51 16.79 -13.27
CA SER A 344 -16.29 17.21 -11.90
C SER A 344 -15.52 16.08 -11.22
N VAL A 345 -14.53 16.43 -10.44
CA VAL A 345 -13.94 15.53 -9.45
C VAL A 345 -15.03 15.30 -8.41
N GLY A 346 -15.92 14.33 -8.63
CA GLY A 346 -17.19 14.22 -7.92
C GLY A 346 -17.98 15.52 -8.04
N ASP A 347 -18.38 16.10 -6.91
CA ASP A 347 -19.04 17.43 -6.84
C ASP A 347 -18.07 18.62 -6.94
N LEU A 348 -16.75 18.38 -7.07
CA LEU A 348 -15.74 19.43 -7.12
C LEU A 348 -15.60 20.02 -8.52
N THR A 349 -16.00 21.27 -8.66
CA THR A 349 -15.74 22.09 -9.84
C THR A 349 -14.97 23.34 -9.43
N VAL A 350 -14.06 23.78 -10.30
CA VAL A 350 -13.37 25.06 -10.08
C VAL A 350 -14.39 26.18 -10.12
N LYS A 351 -14.34 27.10 -9.15
CA LYS A 351 -15.26 28.25 -9.10
C LYS A 351 -15.04 29.13 -10.33
N LYS A 352 -16.13 29.47 -11.02
CA LYS A 352 -16.12 30.36 -12.20
C LYS A 352 -15.80 31.81 -11.80
N ASN A 353 -15.19 32.55 -12.70
CA ASN A 353 -14.88 33.99 -12.56
C ASN A 353 -13.98 34.34 -11.35
N ILE A 354 -13.01 33.51 -11.03
CA ILE A 354 -12.01 33.75 -10.00
C ILE A 354 -10.60 33.98 -10.61
N PRO A 355 -9.72 34.74 -9.94
CA PRO A 355 -8.33 34.87 -10.37
C PRO A 355 -7.58 33.54 -10.07
N TYR A 356 -6.99 32.94 -11.10
CA TYR A 356 -6.15 31.75 -10.94
C TYR A 356 -4.76 32.16 -10.45
N ARG A 357 -4.45 31.87 -9.19
CA ARG A 357 -3.20 32.24 -8.53
C ARG A 357 -2.44 31.01 -8.08
N ALA A 358 -1.25 30.78 -8.64
CA ALA A 358 -0.41 29.63 -8.28
C ALA A 358 -0.08 29.56 -6.77
N ILE A 359 0.00 30.70 -6.09
CA ILE A 359 0.29 30.78 -4.65
C ILE A 359 -0.73 30.00 -3.81
N ASN A 360 -1.98 29.87 -4.27
CA ASN A 360 -3.05 29.17 -3.58
C ASN A 360 -2.87 27.63 -3.59
N ALA A 361 -1.99 27.11 -4.44
CA ALA A 361 -1.55 25.72 -4.42
C ALA A 361 -0.14 25.59 -3.82
N VAL A 362 0.79 26.43 -4.25
CA VAL A 362 2.20 26.33 -3.86
C VAL A 362 2.39 26.53 -2.36
N LEU A 363 1.73 27.53 -1.75
CA LEU A 363 1.94 27.82 -0.32
C LEU A 363 1.40 26.70 0.60
N PRO A 364 0.19 26.14 0.41
CA PRO A 364 -0.24 24.99 1.18
C PRO A 364 0.69 23.77 1.03
N ILE A 365 1.11 23.43 -0.19
CA ILE A 365 2.03 22.31 -0.44
C ILE A 365 3.38 22.57 0.22
N LEU A 366 3.93 23.78 0.12
CA LEU A 366 5.17 24.14 0.80
C LEU A 366 5.02 24.07 2.33
N THR A 367 3.87 24.52 2.87
CA THR A 367 3.56 24.37 4.30
C THR A 367 3.56 22.90 4.70
N LEU A 368 2.90 22.03 3.94
CA LEU A 368 2.87 20.60 4.19
C LEU A 368 4.30 20.01 4.33
N VAL A 369 5.14 20.28 3.33
CA VAL A 369 6.52 19.76 3.29
C VAL A 369 7.38 20.33 4.42
N THR A 370 7.35 21.64 4.63
CA THR A 370 8.20 22.28 5.63
C THR A 370 7.79 21.93 7.07
N THR A 371 6.49 21.86 7.34
CA THR A 371 6.02 21.47 8.68
C THR A 371 6.22 19.99 8.95
N MET A 372 6.09 19.11 7.95
CA MET A 372 6.42 17.71 8.09
C MET A 372 7.89 17.51 8.46
N VAL A 373 8.80 18.14 7.73
CA VAL A 373 10.25 18.13 8.05
C VAL A 373 10.48 18.66 9.46
N TYR A 374 9.86 19.77 9.83
CA TYR A 374 9.98 20.33 11.17
C TYR A 374 9.52 19.36 12.25
N PHE A 375 8.34 18.73 12.12
CA PHE A 375 7.82 17.80 13.13
C PHE A 375 8.63 16.50 13.21
N ILE A 376 9.15 15.98 12.10
CA ILE A 376 10.06 14.83 12.10
C ILE A 376 11.33 15.17 12.91
N PHE A 377 11.96 16.32 12.64
CA PHE A 377 13.16 16.71 13.38
C PHE A 377 12.89 17.10 14.84
N SER A 378 11.69 17.54 15.17
CA SER A 378 11.33 17.93 16.55
C SER A 378 10.90 16.74 17.42
N SER A 379 10.42 15.65 16.82
CA SER A 379 10.00 14.43 17.54
C SER A 379 11.08 13.33 17.53
N GLY A 380 11.99 13.37 16.56
CA GLY A 380 13.06 12.39 16.43
C GLY A 380 14.22 12.64 17.39
N GLU A 381 14.77 11.58 17.94
CA GLU A 381 15.92 11.59 18.84
C GLU A 381 17.15 10.97 18.15
N GLY A 382 18.33 11.52 18.37
CA GLY A 382 19.58 10.98 17.84
C GLY A 382 20.56 12.05 17.38
N ASN A 383 21.78 11.61 17.02
CA ASN A 383 22.88 12.48 16.63
C ASN A 383 23.07 12.54 15.10
N ASN A 384 22.40 11.69 14.35
CA ASN A 384 22.48 11.66 12.90
C ASN A 384 21.08 11.53 12.26
N LEU A 385 21.01 11.87 10.98
CA LEU A 385 19.74 11.88 10.23
C LEU A 385 18.99 10.54 10.28
N LYS A 386 19.72 9.42 10.25
CA LYS A 386 19.13 8.07 10.27
C LYS A 386 18.46 7.76 11.62
N GLU A 387 19.13 8.13 12.74
CA GLU A 387 18.58 7.96 14.09
C GLU A 387 17.34 8.83 14.29
N ILE A 388 17.40 10.12 13.87
CA ILE A 388 16.28 11.05 13.96
C ILE A 388 15.07 10.52 13.16
N LEU A 389 15.27 10.11 11.93
CA LEU A 389 14.19 9.56 11.10
C LEU A 389 13.63 8.23 11.62
N GLY A 390 14.50 7.41 12.25
CA GLY A 390 14.11 6.11 12.81
C GLY A 390 13.28 6.20 14.09
N SER A 391 13.52 7.24 14.91
CA SER A 391 12.83 7.47 16.18
C SER A 391 11.67 8.46 16.12
N ALA A 392 11.52 9.19 15.00
CA ALA A 392 10.49 10.22 14.85
C ALA A 392 9.06 9.63 14.84
N ASP A 393 8.12 10.31 15.52
CA ASP A 393 6.68 10.02 15.39
C ASP A 393 6.16 10.57 14.06
N THR A 394 6.36 9.76 13.00
CA THR A 394 6.04 10.14 11.62
C THR A 394 4.54 10.25 11.37
N PHE A 395 3.72 9.46 12.03
CA PHE A 395 2.27 9.52 11.87
C PHE A 395 1.68 10.83 12.43
N THR A 396 2.10 11.20 13.64
CA THR A 396 1.70 12.49 14.23
C THR A 396 2.26 13.67 13.43
N ALA A 397 3.49 13.58 12.90
CA ALA A 397 4.07 14.60 12.03
C ALA A 397 3.24 14.80 10.74
N LEU A 398 2.82 13.71 10.08
CA LEU A 398 1.94 13.74 8.92
C LEU A 398 0.59 14.41 9.25
N MET A 399 -0.04 13.99 10.34
CA MET A 399 -1.35 14.54 10.76
C MET A 399 -1.29 16.04 11.04
N HIS A 400 -0.30 16.52 11.79
CA HIS A 400 -0.14 17.95 12.08
C HIS A 400 0.15 18.76 10.81
N SER A 401 1.01 18.23 9.94
CA SER A 401 1.40 18.93 8.71
C SER A 401 0.25 19.08 7.72
N THR A 402 -0.58 18.05 7.57
CA THR A 402 -1.76 18.10 6.71
C THR A 402 -2.82 19.04 7.26
N LEU A 403 -3.03 19.05 8.59
CA LEU A 403 -3.94 20.00 9.23
C LEU A 403 -3.50 21.45 8.97
N LEU A 404 -2.22 21.78 9.24
CA LEU A 404 -1.70 23.12 9.01
C LEU A 404 -1.79 23.52 7.53
N SER A 405 -1.47 22.63 6.63
CA SER A 405 -1.59 22.87 5.20
C SER A 405 -3.04 23.13 4.74
N ALA A 406 -3.99 22.34 5.26
CA ALA A 406 -5.43 22.54 4.99
C ALA A 406 -5.91 23.90 5.53
N LEU A 407 -5.47 24.31 6.72
CA LEU A 407 -5.79 25.63 7.30
C LEU A 407 -5.19 26.77 6.47
N VAL A 408 -3.96 26.61 5.96
CA VAL A 408 -3.35 27.60 5.06
C VAL A 408 -4.13 27.69 3.74
N ALA A 409 -4.53 26.56 3.15
CA ALA A 409 -5.35 26.54 1.93
C ALA A 409 -6.70 27.25 2.13
N ALA A 410 -7.36 26.98 3.27
CA ALA A 410 -8.62 27.62 3.65
C ALA A 410 -8.42 29.12 3.90
N GLY A 411 -7.41 29.49 4.69
CA GLY A 411 -7.09 30.88 5.02
C GLY A 411 -6.79 31.73 3.78
N LEU A 412 -6.02 31.19 2.83
CA LEU A 412 -5.76 31.87 1.54
C LEU A 412 -7.04 32.03 0.71
N SER A 413 -7.88 31.01 0.66
CA SER A 413 -9.11 31.03 -0.15
C SER A 413 -10.11 32.07 0.39
N ILE A 414 -10.28 32.13 1.72
CA ILE A 414 -11.18 33.05 2.41
C ILE A 414 -10.58 34.47 2.44
N GLY A 415 -9.29 34.60 2.84
CA GLY A 415 -8.61 35.89 2.97
C GLY A 415 -8.50 36.65 1.65
N GLN A 416 -8.32 35.95 0.53
CA GLN A 416 -8.37 36.51 -0.81
C GLN A 416 -9.79 36.71 -1.36
N ARG A 417 -10.82 36.38 -0.59
CA ARG A 417 -12.25 36.41 -0.98
C ARG A 417 -12.57 35.62 -2.26
N ILE A 418 -11.80 34.55 -2.52
CA ILE A 418 -12.02 33.63 -3.65
C ILE A 418 -13.17 32.69 -3.33
N LEU A 419 -13.14 32.09 -2.12
CA LEU A 419 -14.18 31.23 -1.60
C LEU A 419 -14.76 31.85 -0.33
N THR A 420 -16.06 31.65 -0.11
CA THR A 420 -16.71 31.87 1.18
C THR A 420 -16.36 30.73 2.16
N LEU A 421 -16.66 30.90 3.43
CA LEU A 421 -16.45 29.84 4.42
C LEU A 421 -17.19 28.56 4.04
N ASN A 422 -18.46 28.67 3.63
CA ASN A 422 -19.27 27.53 3.21
C ASN A 422 -18.70 26.84 1.97
N GLU A 423 -18.31 27.62 0.94
CA GLU A 423 -17.68 27.07 -0.27
C GLU A 423 -16.35 26.39 0.04
N THR A 424 -15.59 26.90 1.01
CA THR A 424 -14.33 26.30 1.45
C THR A 424 -14.58 24.97 2.16
N PHE A 425 -15.60 24.91 3.05
CA PHE A 425 -15.99 23.68 3.71
C PHE A 425 -16.53 22.63 2.73
N GLU A 426 -17.37 23.04 1.75
CA GLU A 426 -17.84 22.15 0.68
C GLU A 426 -16.68 21.62 -0.16
N ALA A 427 -15.66 22.45 -0.45
CA ALA A 427 -14.49 22.03 -1.19
C ALA A 427 -13.65 21.00 -0.39
N TRP A 428 -13.44 21.28 0.89
CA TRP A 428 -12.77 20.37 1.81
C TRP A 428 -13.53 19.02 1.91
N TYR A 429 -14.84 19.07 2.12
CA TYR A 429 -15.68 17.87 2.19
C TYR A 429 -15.70 17.09 0.88
N GLY A 430 -15.74 17.78 -0.27
CA GLY A 430 -15.61 17.17 -1.59
C GLY A 430 -14.30 16.41 -1.75
N GLY A 431 -13.18 17.01 -1.34
CA GLY A 431 -11.86 16.36 -1.37
C GLY A 431 -11.78 15.14 -0.46
N LEU A 432 -12.38 15.22 0.74
CA LEU A 432 -12.45 14.11 1.68
C LEU A 432 -13.20 12.90 1.08
N LYS A 433 -14.32 13.11 0.36
CA LYS A 433 -15.11 12.05 -0.28
C LYS A 433 -14.25 11.15 -1.19
N PHE A 434 -13.23 11.69 -1.84
CA PHE A 434 -12.33 10.89 -2.69
C PHE A 434 -11.55 9.85 -1.91
N MET A 435 -11.19 10.18 -0.67
CA MET A 435 -10.39 9.29 0.17
C MET A 435 -11.21 8.17 0.80
N VAL A 436 -12.56 8.27 0.81
CA VAL A 436 -13.43 7.31 1.51
C VAL A 436 -13.26 5.89 0.98
N MET A 437 -13.18 5.70 -0.35
CA MET A 437 -13.04 4.36 -0.92
C MET A 437 -11.68 3.74 -0.54
N GLY A 438 -10.59 4.51 -0.63
CA GLY A 438 -9.25 4.07 -0.22
C GLY A 438 -9.21 3.69 1.26
N MET A 439 -9.82 4.50 2.12
CA MET A 439 -9.91 4.21 3.56
C MET A 439 -10.73 2.98 3.87
N LEU A 440 -11.83 2.74 3.15
CA LEU A 440 -12.63 1.52 3.32
C LEU A 440 -11.82 0.27 2.95
N VAL A 441 -11.06 0.32 1.84
CA VAL A 441 -10.16 -0.77 1.44
C VAL A 441 -9.09 -0.99 2.51
N LEU A 442 -8.49 0.07 3.04
CA LEU A 442 -7.44 0.01 4.06
C LEU A 442 -7.94 -0.61 5.37
N ILE A 443 -9.10 -0.19 5.87
CA ILE A 443 -9.73 -0.77 7.08
C ILE A 443 -9.95 -2.28 6.91
N LEU A 444 -10.49 -2.70 5.76
CA LEU A 444 -10.70 -4.12 5.49
C LEU A 444 -9.38 -4.89 5.31
N ALA A 445 -8.35 -4.24 4.77
CA ALA A 445 -7.02 -4.83 4.64
C ALA A 445 -6.37 -5.11 6.00
N TRP A 446 -6.44 -4.15 6.91
CA TRP A 446 -5.98 -4.32 8.29
C TRP A 446 -6.71 -5.46 9.00
N ALA A 447 -8.05 -5.52 8.86
CA ALA A 447 -8.84 -6.62 9.41
C ALA A 447 -8.45 -7.98 8.80
N LEU A 448 -8.12 -8.06 7.51
CA LEU A 448 -7.61 -9.26 6.87
C LEU A 448 -6.20 -9.63 7.35
N ALA A 449 -5.35 -8.63 7.59
CA ALA A 449 -4.01 -8.84 8.15
C ALA A 449 -4.09 -9.44 9.55
N ASP A 450 -4.95 -8.92 10.43
CA ASP A 450 -5.17 -9.47 11.77
C ASP A 450 -5.63 -10.93 11.74
N ILE A 451 -6.58 -11.26 10.86
CA ILE A 451 -7.01 -12.66 10.66
C ILE A 451 -5.88 -13.54 10.14
N SER A 452 -5.08 -13.04 9.20
CA SER A 452 -3.94 -13.79 8.65
C SER A 452 -2.88 -14.07 9.71
N LYS A 453 -2.68 -13.14 10.66
CA LYS A 453 -1.83 -13.36 11.85
C LYS A 453 -2.40 -14.43 12.76
N GLU A 454 -3.68 -14.35 13.12
CA GLU A 454 -4.34 -15.36 13.96
C GLU A 454 -4.34 -16.76 13.33
N LEU A 455 -4.42 -16.85 12.01
CA LEU A 455 -4.34 -18.09 11.25
C LEU A 455 -2.90 -18.55 10.96
N HIS A 456 -1.88 -17.85 11.46
CA HIS A 456 -0.47 -18.19 11.22
C HIS A 456 -0.15 -18.41 9.73
N THR A 457 -0.73 -17.59 8.85
CA THR A 457 -0.61 -17.72 7.39
C THR A 457 0.84 -17.63 6.94
N ALA A 458 1.62 -16.71 7.53
CA ALA A 458 3.03 -16.54 7.22
C ALA A 458 3.84 -17.80 7.55
N ASP A 459 3.61 -18.41 8.72
CA ASP A 459 4.30 -19.63 9.17
C ASP A 459 4.04 -20.80 8.20
N PHE A 460 2.79 -20.96 7.74
CA PHE A 460 2.45 -21.96 6.73
C PHE A 460 3.17 -21.71 5.40
N ILE A 461 3.20 -20.47 4.92
CA ILE A 461 3.86 -20.13 3.66
C ILE A 461 5.36 -20.39 3.76
N VAL A 462 5.99 -20.01 4.87
CA VAL A 462 7.42 -20.25 5.14
C VAL A 462 7.73 -21.74 5.20
N ALA A 463 6.93 -22.53 5.91
CA ALA A 463 7.11 -23.97 5.99
C ALA A 463 6.93 -24.67 4.63
N SER A 464 6.03 -24.14 3.76
CA SER A 464 5.72 -24.75 2.47
C SER A 464 6.67 -24.31 1.35
N LEU A 465 7.11 -23.07 1.33
CA LEU A 465 7.85 -22.43 0.22
C LEU A 465 9.27 -22.01 0.58
N GLY A 466 9.60 -21.91 1.87
CA GLY A 466 10.87 -21.32 2.32
C GLY A 466 12.14 -22.01 1.83
N GLU A 467 12.05 -23.26 1.34
CA GLU A 467 13.18 -24.00 0.73
C GLU A 467 13.15 -24.00 -0.80
N THR A 468 12.05 -23.56 -1.42
CA THR A 468 11.81 -23.73 -2.85
C THR A 468 12.16 -22.46 -3.65
N ILE A 469 12.01 -21.28 -3.07
CA ILE A 469 12.24 -20.01 -3.75
C ILE A 469 13.60 -19.45 -3.31
N PRO A 470 14.57 -19.29 -4.25
CA PRO A 470 15.81 -18.58 -3.94
C PRO A 470 15.51 -17.15 -3.48
N MET A 471 16.08 -16.75 -2.35
CA MET A 471 15.90 -15.46 -1.73
C MET A 471 16.13 -14.28 -2.71
N SER A 472 17.14 -14.39 -3.57
CA SER A 472 17.48 -13.36 -4.57
C SER A 472 16.43 -13.20 -5.68
N ILE A 473 15.55 -14.19 -5.91
CA ILE A 473 14.49 -14.12 -6.93
C ILE A 473 13.15 -13.71 -6.30
N LEU A 474 13.04 -13.73 -4.98
CA LEU A 474 11.81 -13.40 -4.25
C LEU A 474 11.23 -12.02 -4.67
N PRO A 475 11.99 -10.92 -4.73
CA PRO A 475 11.43 -9.62 -5.15
C PRO A 475 10.79 -9.67 -6.55
N ALA A 476 11.46 -10.33 -7.50
CA ALA A 476 10.95 -10.46 -8.86
C ALA A 476 9.67 -11.30 -8.95
N THR A 477 9.61 -12.39 -8.17
CA THR A 477 8.40 -13.23 -8.06
C THR A 477 7.23 -12.42 -7.51
N ILE A 478 7.47 -11.63 -6.47
CA ILE A 478 6.45 -10.75 -5.86
C ILE A 478 5.99 -9.67 -6.84
N PHE A 479 6.90 -9.06 -7.61
CA PHE A 479 6.53 -8.11 -8.67
C PHE A 479 5.55 -8.74 -9.65
N ILE A 480 5.81 -9.96 -10.13
CA ILE A 480 4.94 -10.66 -11.09
C ILE A 480 3.58 -10.96 -10.47
N ILE A 481 3.55 -11.48 -9.23
CA ILE A 481 2.30 -11.79 -8.54
C ILE A 481 1.47 -10.51 -8.35
N ALA A 482 2.07 -9.43 -7.86
CA ALA A 482 1.39 -8.15 -7.69
C ALA A 482 0.86 -7.60 -9.03
N ALA A 483 1.68 -7.67 -10.07
CA ALA A 483 1.32 -7.21 -11.41
C ALA A 483 0.14 -7.99 -12.01
N VAL A 484 0.18 -9.33 -11.97
CA VAL A 484 -0.90 -10.18 -12.51
C VAL A 484 -2.20 -9.96 -11.72
N THR A 485 -2.10 -9.90 -10.40
CA THR A 485 -3.27 -9.70 -9.53
C THR A 485 -3.90 -8.32 -9.78
N ALA A 486 -3.11 -7.25 -9.80
CA ALA A 486 -3.61 -5.90 -10.02
C ALA A 486 -4.16 -5.71 -11.44
N PHE A 487 -3.56 -6.33 -12.47
CA PHE A 487 -4.08 -6.30 -13.83
C PHE A 487 -5.49 -6.90 -13.93
N GLY A 488 -5.72 -8.00 -13.21
CA GLY A 488 -7.01 -8.69 -13.21
C GLY A 488 -8.08 -8.05 -12.32
N THR A 489 -7.67 -7.40 -11.22
CA THR A 489 -8.59 -6.75 -10.29
C THR A 489 -8.90 -5.30 -10.66
N GLY A 490 -8.01 -4.64 -11.39
CA GLY A 490 -8.09 -3.22 -11.74
C GLY A 490 -7.85 -2.28 -10.56
N SER A 491 -7.21 -2.75 -9.48
CA SER A 491 -6.97 -1.95 -8.27
C SER A 491 -5.57 -2.19 -7.70
N SER A 492 -4.73 -1.17 -7.74
CA SER A 492 -3.41 -1.18 -7.10
C SER A 492 -3.52 -1.22 -5.57
N TRP A 493 -4.40 -0.42 -4.99
CA TRP A 493 -4.62 -0.36 -3.54
C TRP A 493 -5.03 -1.70 -2.94
N GLY A 494 -6.00 -2.37 -3.57
CA GLY A 494 -6.48 -3.67 -3.11
C GLY A 494 -5.39 -4.74 -3.11
N VAL A 495 -4.53 -4.74 -4.10
CA VAL A 495 -3.43 -5.71 -4.19
C VAL A 495 -2.32 -5.41 -3.20
N MET A 496 -1.94 -4.13 -3.02
CA MET A 496 -1.00 -3.73 -1.97
C MET A 496 -1.52 -4.15 -0.60
N ALA A 497 -2.81 -3.91 -0.32
CA ALA A 497 -3.49 -4.25 0.92
C ALA A 497 -3.45 -5.76 1.25
N ILE A 498 -3.61 -6.60 0.24
CA ILE A 498 -3.62 -8.07 0.42
C ILE A 498 -2.19 -8.62 0.51
N LEU A 499 -1.29 -8.15 -0.36
CA LEU A 499 0.03 -8.77 -0.49
C LEU A 499 1.02 -8.28 0.57
N MET A 500 0.99 -7.03 0.99
CA MET A 500 2.00 -6.49 1.91
C MET A 500 2.07 -7.25 3.24
N PRO A 501 0.92 -7.52 3.93
CA PRO A 501 0.91 -8.28 5.18
C PRO A 501 1.41 -9.73 5.05
N LEU A 502 1.35 -10.30 3.86
CA LEU A 502 1.84 -11.65 3.59
C LEU A 502 3.32 -11.65 3.22
N VAL A 503 3.72 -10.68 2.41
CA VAL A 503 5.02 -10.67 1.74
C VAL A 503 6.14 -10.21 2.66
N ILE A 504 5.91 -9.24 3.55
CA ILE A 504 6.94 -8.76 4.48
C ILE A 504 7.32 -9.86 5.48
N PRO A 505 6.38 -10.51 6.21
CA PRO A 505 6.73 -11.61 7.10
C PRO A 505 7.37 -12.79 6.37
N LEU A 506 6.87 -13.14 5.18
CA LEU A 506 7.48 -14.18 4.33
C LEU A 506 8.94 -13.84 3.99
N CYS A 507 9.19 -12.63 3.50
CA CYS A 507 10.53 -12.18 3.14
C CYS A 507 11.48 -12.24 4.33
N TRP A 508 11.03 -11.75 5.49
CA TRP A 508 11.80 -11.78 6.72
C TRP A 508 12.17 -13.20 7.15
N ALA A 509 11.18 -14.09 7.20
CA ALA A 509 11.39 -15.47 7.62
C ALA A 509 12.31 -16.26 6.65
N VAL A 510 12.19 -16.01 5.33
CA VAL A 510 13.12 -16.60 4.34
C VAL A 510 14.54 -16.08 4.54
N MET A 511 14.72 -14.78 4.81
CA MET A 511 16.02 -14.18 5.11
C MET A 511 16.63 -14.78 6.37
N GLU A 512 15.86 -14.89 7.44
CA GLU A 512 16.30 -15.42 8.75
C GLU A 512 16.76 -16.88 8.64
N LYS A 513 16.02 -17.71 7.90
CA LYS A 513 16.30 -19.13 7.73
C LYS A 513 17.52 -19.42 6.87
N ILE A 514 17.76 -18.63 5.79
CA ILE A 514 18.78 -18.99 4.76
C ILE A 514 20.13 -18.33 5.05
N VAL A 515 20.18 -17.04 5.43
CA VAL A 515 21.42 -16.24 5.47
C VAL A 515 21.59 -15.49 6.79
N GLY A 516 20.54 -15.45 7.61
CA GLY A 516 20.41 -14.53 8.73
C GLY A 516 19.86 -13.17 8.28
N ALA A 517 18.92 -12.64 9.06
CA ALA A 517 18.26 -11.37 8.78
C ALA A 517 19.14 -10.18 9.22
N GLY A 518 20.36 -10.10 8.68
CA GLY A 518 21.28 -9.00 8.94
C GLY A 518 21.10 -7.80 8.02
N PRO A 519 21.62 -6.61 8.40
CA PRO A 519 21.53 -5.38 7.61
C PRO A 519 22.09 -5.49 6.18
N GLU A 520 23.02 -6.39 5.95
CA GLU A 520 23.63 -6.67 4.64
C GLU A 520 22.62 -7.22 3.62
N ASN A 521 21.56 -7.87 4.10
CA ASN A 521 20.51 -8.48 3.28
C ASN A 521 19.23 -7.62 3.17
N TYR A 522 19.16 -6.48 3.83
CA TYR A 522 17.98 -5.61 3.81
C TYR A 522 17.62 -5.08 2.41
N HIS A 523 18.55 -5.11 1.46
CA HIS A 523 18.26 -4.79 0.07
C HIS A 523 17.16 -5.70 -0.52
N ILE A 524 17.05 -6.95 -0.05
CA ILE A 524 16.01 -7.89 -0.47
C ILE A 524 14.65 -7.48 0.10
N LEU A 525 14.59 -7.14 1.39
CA LEU A 525 13.37 -6.64 2.03
C LEU A 525 12.88 -5.35 1.36
N TYR A 526 13.78 -4.37 1.17
CA TYR A 526 13.43 -3.11 0.51
C TYR A 526 12.97 -3.31 -0.93
N SER A 527 13.66 -4.18 -1.68
CA SER A 527 13.26 -4.53 -3.05
C SER A 527 11.92 -5.27 -3.08
N THR A 528 11.66 -6.14 -2.09
CA THR A 528 10.40 -6.88 -1.99
C THR A 528 9.21 -5.96 -1.68
N ILE A 529 9.37 -5.03 -0.73
CA ILE A 529 8.38 -3.98 -0.45
C ILE A 529 8.11 -3.16 -1.72
N ALA A 530 9.18 -2.68 -2.36
CA ALA A 530 9.07 -1.94 -3.61
C ALA A 530 8.33 -2.74 -4.70
N CYS A 531 8.54 -4.05 -4.79
CA CYS A 531 7.92 -4.92 -5.79
C CYS A 531 6.42 -5.10 -5.59
N VAL A 532 5.93 -5.15 -4.34
CA VAL A 532 4.48 -5.12 -4.07
C VAL A 532 3.88 -3.81 -4.58
N LEU A 533 4.47 -2.68 -4.20
CA LEU A 533 3.99 -1.35 -4.59
C LEU A 533 4.03 -1.16 -6.10
N THR A 534 5.18 -1.43 -6.72
CA THR A 534 5.43 -1.10 -8.12
C THR A 534 4.85 -2.11 -9.11
N GLY A 535 4.73 -3.38 -8.73
CA GLY A 535 4.00 -4.39 -9.51
C GLY A 535 2.52 -4.06 -9.59
N SER A 536 1.92 -3.63 -8.48
CA SER A 536 0.52 -3.18 -8.45
C SER A 536 0.31 -1.94 -9.34
N VAL A 537 1.22 -0.96 -9.28
CA VAL A 537 1.16 0.25 -10.11
C VAL A 537 1.42 -0.04 -11.60
N TRP A 538 2.30 -0.99 -11.93
CA TRP A 538 2.50 -1.39 -13.32
C TRP A 538 1.20 -1.88 -13.96
N ALA A 539 0.46 -2.70 -13.23
CA ALA A 539 -0.80 -3.24 -13.70
C ALA A 539 -1.89 -2.18 -13.80
N ASP A 540 -1.96 -1.30 -12.82
CA ASP A 540 -2.86 -0.14 -12.82
C ASP A 540 -2.65 0.73 -14.07
N HIS A 541 -1.40 0.97 -14.43
CA HIS A 541 -0.97 1.71 -15.61
C HIS A 541 -1.19 0.96 -16.95
N CYS A 542 -1.62 -0.31 -16.95
CA CYS A 542 -1.81 -1.13 -18.16
C CYS A 542 -3.23 -1.67 -18.29
N SER A 543 -3.97 -1.82 -17.21
CA SER A 543 -5.24 -2.54 -17.19
C SER A 543 -6.37 -1.70 -17.76
N PRO A 544 -7.18 -2.25 -18.68
CA PRO A 544 -8.35 -1.55 -19.22
C PRO A 544 -9.48 -1.39 -18.21
N ILE A 545 -9.39 -2.05 -17.06
CA ILE A 545 -10.40 -2.00 -16.00
C ILE A 545 -9.90 -1.22 -14.77
N SER A 546 -8.67 -0.67 -14.81
CA SER A 546 -8.14 0.20 -13.77
C SER A 546 -8.92 1.51 -13.72
N ASP A 547 -9.22 1.94 -12.50
CA ASP A 547 -9.91 3.20 -12.24
C ASP A 547 -9.08 4.42 -12.70
N THR A 548 -7.76 4.40 -12.53
CA THR A 548 -6.85 5.47 -12.99
C THR A 548 -6.81 5.53 -14.52
N THR A 549 -6.72 4.39 -15.22
CA THR A 549 -6.74 4.32 -16.69
C THR A 549 -8.08 4.81 -17.27
N ILE A 550 -9.20 4.41 -16.66
CA ILE A 550 -10.53 4.88 -17.04
C ILE A 550 -10.63 6.40 -16.85
N LEU A 551 -10.24 6.89 -15.67
CA LEU A 551 -10.28 8.30 -15.33
C LEU A 551 -9.40 9.13 -16.26
N THR A 552 -8.20 8.64 -16.57
CA THR A 552 -7.26 9.29 -17.51
C THR A 552 -7.82 9.38 -18.92
N SER A 553 -8.47 8.31 -19.40
CA SER A 553 -9.11 8.33 -20.71
C SER A 553 -10.21 9.39 -20.78
N MET A 554 -11.06 9.45 -19.76
CA MET A 554 -12.12 10.44 -19.62
C MET A 554 -11.54 11.86 -19.49
N ALA A 555 -10.57 12.08 -18.62
CA ALA A 555 -9.93 13.37 -18.38
C ALA A 555 -9.19 13.90 -19.61
N SER A 556 -8.57 13.04 -20.39
CA SER A 556 -7.86 13.41 -21.62
C SER A 556 -8.77 13.51 -22.85
N GLY A 557 -10.03 13.06 -22.75
CA GLY A 557 -10.97 12.98 -23.88
C GLY A 557 -10.54 11.95 -24.93
N CYS A 558 -9.88 10.89 -24.50
CA CYS A 558 -9.45 9.76 -25.29
C CYS A 558 -10.44 8.59 -25.09
N GLU A 559 -10.70 7.80 -26.11
CA GLU A 559 -11.43 6.55 -25.92
C GLU A 559 -10.58 5.55 -25.14
N LEU A 560 -11.20 4.84 -24.17
CA LEU A 560 -10.51 3.97 -23.22
C LEU A 560 -9.64 2.91 -23.92
N MET A 561 -10.19 2.19 -24.89
CA MET A 561 -9.46 1.13 -25.57
C MET A 561 -8.34 1.64 -26.47
N GLU A 562 -8.48 2.84 -27.04
CA GLU A 562 -7.41 3.51 -27.78
C GLU A 562 -6.30 3.98 -26.85
N HIS A 563 -6.65 4.48 -25.62
CA HIS A 563 -5.67 4.82 -24.60
C HIS A 563 -4.86 3.57 -24.20
N VAL A 564 -5.53 2.49 -23.77
CA VAL A 564 -4.86 1.24 -23.40
C VAL A 564 -4.00 0.70 -24.53
N ARG A 565 -4.53 0.62 -25.76
CA ARG A 565 -3.82 0.09 -26.93
C ARG A 565 -2.54 0.87 -27.27
N THR A 566 -2.54 2.17 -27.05
CA THR A 566 -1.39 3.02 -27.34
C THR A 566 -0.36 3.02 -26.22
N GLN A 567 -0.79 2.90 -24.95
CA GLN A 567 0.04 2.92 -23.76
C GLN A 567 0.69 1.57 -23.43
N LEU A 568 -0.05 0.47 -23.59
CA LEU A 568 0.36 -0.87 -23.20
C LEU A 568 1.77 -1.27 -23.68
N PRO A 569 2.18 -1.00 -24.95
CA PRO A 569 3.53 -1.33 -25.40
C PRO A 569 4.63 -0.61 -24.60
N TYR A 570 4.40 0.63 -24.19
CA TYR A 570 5.36 1.42 -23.38
C TYR A 570 5.46 0.86 -21.97
N ALA A 571 4.33 0.57 -21.34
CA ALA A 571 4.26 0.02 -20.00
C ALA A 571 4.88 -1.40 -19.93
N ILE A 572 4.64 -2.26 -20.95
CA ILE A 572 5.26 -3.60 -21.02
C ILE A 572 6.78 -3.48 -21.14
N ILE A 573 7.30 -2.63 -22.03
CA ILE A 573 8.75 -2.47 -22.21
C ILE A 573 9.40 -1.94 -20.93
N ALA A 574 8.81 -0.90 -20.30
CA ALA A 574 9.30 -0.37 -19.03
C ALA A 574 9.24 -1.44 -17.91
N GLY A 575 8.16 -2.22 -17.84
CA GLY A 575 7.98 -3.31 -16.88
C GLY A 575 9.00 -4.45 -17.06
N ILE A 576 9.22 -4.90 -18.30
CA ILE A 576 10.23 -5.93 -18.59
C ILE A 576 11.64 -5.45 -18.24
N VAL A 577 11.99 -4.22 -18.60
CA VAL A 577 13.29 -3.63 -18.26
C VAL A 577 13.44 -3.50 -16.75
N ALA A 578 12.40 -3.02 -16.04
CA ALA A 578 12.37 -2.94 -14.58
C ALA A 578 12.57 -4.32 -13.92
N LEU A 579 11.85 -5.33 -14.41
CA LEU A 579 11.93 -6.68 -13.86
C LEU A 579 13.28 -7.36 -14.15
N VAL A 580 13.66 -7.43 -15.43
CA VAL A 580 14.78 -8.27 -15.87
C VAL A 580 16.13 -7.60 -15.64
N LEU A 581 16.24 -6.29 -15.92
CA LEU A 581 17.53 -5.58 -15.83
C LEU A 581 17.73 -4.88 -14.49
N CYS A 582 16.67 -4.71 -13.69
CA CYS A 582 16.79 -4.01 -12.42
C CYS A 582 16.40 -4.91 -11.23
N THR A 583 15.16 -5.40 -11.15
CA THR A 583 14.66 -6.11 -9.97
C THR A 583 15.39 -7.45 -9.74
N ILE A 584 15.55 -8.28 -10.76
CA ILE A 584 16.28 -9.55 -10.63
C ILE A 584 17.72 -9.30 -10.16
N PRO A 585 18.53 -8.45 -10.82
CA PRO A 585 19.89 -8.19 -10.35
C PRO A 585 19.97 -7.51 -8.98
N ALA A 586 18.98 -6.70 -8.60
CA ALA A 586 18.89 -6.12 -7.25
C ALA A 586 18.78 -7.19 -6.16
N GLY A 587 18.01 -8.26 -6.42
CA GLY A 587 17.93 -9.41 -5.51
C GLY A 587 19.25 -10.14 -5.30
N PHE A 588 20.21 -10.03 -6.24
CA PHE A 588 21.58 -10.52 -6.10
C PHE A 588 22.54 -9.49 -5.47
N GLY A 589 22.03 -8.38 -4.95
CA GLY A 589 22.82 -7.37 -4.24
C GLY A 589 23.52 -6.34 -5.13
N LEU A 590 23.18 -6.25 -6.42
CA LEU A 590 23.73 -5.18 -7.26
C LEU A 590 23.16 -3.82 -6.83
N PRO A 591 23.99 -2.75 -6.83
CA PRO A 591 23.56 -1.42 -6.39
C PRO A 591 22.42 -0.86 -7.25
N TRP A 592 21.34 -0.40 -6.62
CA TRP A 592 20.14 0.13 -7.29
C TRP A 592 20.42 1.25 -8.30
N TRP A 593 21.38 2.13 -8.01
CA TRP A 593 21.73 3.25 -8.91
C TRP A 593 22.39 2.79 -10.21
N VAL A 594 23.18 1.70 -10.18
CA VAL A 594 23.75 1.06 -11.40
C VAL A 594 22.62 0.48 -12.24
N LEU A 595 21.70 -0.22 -11.58
CA LEU A 595 20.59 -0.89 -12.23
C LEU A 595 19.62 0.10 -12.87
N LEU A 596 19.31 1.19 -12.17
CA LEU A 596 18.47 2.26 -12.70
C LEU A 596 19.14 2.92 -13.93
N GLY A 597 20.46 3.15 -13.87
CA GLY A 597 21.23 3.64 -15.01
C GLY A 597 21.22 2.67 -16.20
N LEU A 598 21.34 1.37 -15.95
CA LEU A 598 21.26 0.31 -16.97
C LEU A 598 19.87 0.28 -17.60
N GLY A 599 18.81 0.32 -16.79
CA GLY A 599 17.43 0.38 -17.26
C GLY A 599 17.16 1.61 -18.13
N ALA A 600 17.57 2.78 -17.66
CA ALA A 600 17.39 4.04 -18.40
C ALA A 600 18.14 4.04 -19.74
N THR A 601 19.40 3.56 -19.77
CA THR A 601 20.18 3.44 -21.02
C THR A 601 19.57 2.44 -21.99
N SER A 602 19.04 1.32 -21.50
CA SER A 602 18.35 0.31 -22.32
C SER A 602 17.09 0.89 -22.96
N LEU A 603 16.27 1.65 -22.22
CA LEU A 603 15.10 2.34 -22.76
C LEU A 603 15.48 3.43 -23.77
N ALA A 604 16.57 4.18 -23.52
CA ALA A 604 17.06 5.18 -24.46
C ALA A 604 17.53 4.54 -25.77
N LEU A 605 18.25 3.41 -25.70
CA LEU A 605 18.68 2.66 -26.87
C LEU A 605 17.47 2.09 -27.62
N PHE A 606 16.46 1.56 -26.91
CA PHE A 606 15.23 1.07 -27.52
C PHE A 606 14.51 2.16 -28.31
N ILE A 607 14.29 3.34 -27.71
CA ILE A 607 13.63 4.47 -28.40
C ILE A 607 14.47 4.97 -29.58
N LYS A 608 15.79 4.97 -29.46
CA LYS A 608 16.68 5.38 -30.56
C LYS A 608 16.58 4.42 -31.76
N THR A 609 16.47 3.10 -31.52
CA THR A 609 16.47 2.06 -32.56
C THR A 609 15.08 1.84 -33.16
N PHE A 610 14.05 1.73 -32.34
CA PHE A 610 12.69 1.39 -32.77
C PHE A 610 11.76 2.60 -32.90
N GLY A 611 12.06 3.71 -32.21
CA GLY A 611 11.27 4.94 -32.28
C GLY A 611 11.52 5.68 -33.60
N LYS A 612 10.43 6.12 -34.24
CA LYS A 612 10.46 6.97 -35.43
C LYS A 612 10.14 8.41 -35.06
N SER A 613 10.82 9.38 -35.70
CA SER A 613 10.52 10.80 -35.54
C SER A 613 9.13 11.12 -36.10
N ILE A 614 8.39 11.97 -35.39
CA ILE A 614 7.06 12.46 -35.78
C ILE A 614 7.22 13.69 -36.70
N ASP A 615 8.32 14.40 -36.61
CA ASP A 615 8.57 15.68 -37.30
C ASP A 615 9.33 15.51 -38.63
N ASN A 616 9.49 14.27 -39.11
CA ASN A 616 10.12 13.95 -40.41
C ASN A 616 9.08 13.48 -41.41
#